data_e737270f7b6e930540a2de7e81482354
#
_entry.id   e737270f7b6e930540a2de7e81482354
#
_cell.length_a   1.000
_cell.length_b   1.000
_cell.length_c   1.000
_cell.angle_alpha   90.00
_cell.angle_beta   90.00
_cell.angle_gamma   90.00
#
_symmetry.space_group_name_H-M   'P 1'
#
loop_
_entity.id
_entity.type
_entity.pdbx_description
1 polymer ?
#
loop_
_entity_poly.entity_id
_entity_poly.type
_entity_poly.pdbx_seq_one_letter_code
_entity_poly.pdbx_strand_id
1 'polypeptide(L)'
;MKPLNISYIKLKKDVKDDYTQSLKGWKSKLVNWRDMEKVLGDSRIQFSHLEWRNGAKTGANVIVDNINCICLDSDDGFTIHQVQKMFRKFNYIIGTSKSHMKEKKGKIHERFRVIVPVINTSKDVNILLRSIELMFPFNDRQTETKTAAFLGNNNAIIIYNETGRDLDMFKVSELASQQIEQEKL
;
A
#
# COMPACT_ATOMS: atom_id res chain seq x y z
N MET A 1 1.52 -18.29 5.48
CA MET A 1 0.75 -17.27 4.74
C MET A 1 0.97 -17.36 3.24
N LYS A 2 -0.01 -16.95 2.43
CA LYS A 2 0.10 -16.94 0.96
C LYS A 2 1.09 -15.84 0.53
N PRO A 3 1.83 -16.04 -0.58
CA PRO A 3 2.65 -14.98 -1.17
C PRO A 3 1.79 -13.77 -1.55
N LEU A 4 2.35 -12.58 -1.39
CA LEU A 4 1.72 -11.31 -1.76
C LEU A 4 2.02 -10.97 -3.22
N ASN A 5 1.01 -10.55 -3.96
CA ASN A 5 1.19 -10.06 -5.32
C ASN A 5 1.49 -8.56 -5.28
N ILE A 6 2.67 -8.17 -5.69
CA ILE A 6 3.09 -6.77 -5.75
C ILE A 6 3.70 -6.45 -7.11
N SER A 7 3.51 -5.22 -7.55
CA SER A 7 4.34 -4.65 -8.61
C SER A 7 5.52 -3.92 -8.00
N TYR A 8 6.67 -4.03 -8.62
CA TYR A 8 7.87 -3.33 -8.17
C TYR A 8 8.77 -2.93 -9.33
N ILE A 9 9.64 -1.95 -9.06
CA ILE A 9 10.76 -1.59 -9.91
C ILE A 9 11.97 -1.31 -9.03
N LYS A 10 13.13 -1.80 -9.45
CA LYS A 10 14.42 -1.50 -8.80
C LYS A 10 15.13 -0.40 -9.56
N LEU A 11 15.40 0.69 -8.87
CA LEU A 11 16.12 1.85 -9.39
C LEU A 11 17.64 1.60 -9.36
N LYS A 12 18.37 2.24 -10.26
CA LYS A 12 19.84 2.08 -10.34
C LYS A 12 20.58 2.72 -9.17
N LYS A 13 20.00 3.76 -8.57
CA LYS A 13 20.60 4.54 -7.46
C LYS A 13 19.59 4.69 -6.34
N ASP A 14 20.08 4.94 -5.13
CA ASP A 14 19.23 5.37 -4.02
C ASP A 14 18.47 6.65 -4.39
N VAL A 15 17.19 6.65 -4.04
CA VAL A 15 16.35 7.81 -4.27
C VAL A 15 16.51 8.77 -3.09
N LYS A 16 16.93 9.98 -3.40
CA LYS A 16 16.96 11.10 -2.46
C LYS A 16 15.54 11.70 -2.33
N ASP A 17 15.41 12.77 -1.56
CA ASP A 17 14.11 13.31 -1.12
C ASP A 17 13.15 13.73 -2.25
N ASP A 18 13.68 14.10 -3.42
CA ASP A 18 12.91 14.53 -4.59
C ASP A 18 12.77 13.43 -5.66
N TYR A 19 12.36 12.23 -5.26
CA TYR A 19 12.25 11.16 -6.23
C TYR A 19 11.02 11.32 -7.13
N THR A 20 11.26 11.10 -8.43
CA THR A 20 10.17 10.95 -9.41
C THR A 20 9.80 9.47 -9.51
N GLN A 21 8.51 9.18 -9.42
CA GLN A 21 8.03 7.81 -9.60
C GLN A 21 8.32 7.34 -11.03
N SER A 22 8.86 6.13 -11.16
CA SER A 22 9.09 5.55 -12.46
C SER A 22 7.76 5.27 -13.18
N LEU A 23 7.65 5.66 -14.44
CA LEU A 23 6.45 5.45 -15.26
C LEU A 23 6.46 4.14 -16.05
N LYS A 24 7.63 3.51 -16.24
CA LYS A 24 7.80 2.29 -17.03
C LYS A 24 8.73 1.30 -16.35
N GLY A 25 8.64 0.06 -16.72
CA GLY A 25 9.54 -1.01 -16.24
C GLY A 25 9.05 -1.70 -14.96
N TRP A 26 7.81 -1.50 -14.58
CA TRP A 26 7.18 -2.20 -13.47
C TRP A 26 7.00 -3.68 -13.77
N LYS A 27 7.25 -4.53 -12.79
CA LYS A 27 7.13 -5.98 -12.88
C LYS A 27 6.28 -6.50 -11.73
N SER A 28 5.29 -7.33 -12.04
CA SER A 28 4.53 -8.05 -11.02
C SER A 28 5.31 -9.26 -10.52
N LYS A 29 5.22 -9.52 -9.23
CA LYS A 29 5.88 -10.63 -8.57
C LYS A 29 5.08 -11.10 -7.36
N LEU A 30 5.01 -12.42 -7.19
CA LEU A 30 4.62 -13.02 -5.92
C LEU A 30 5.81 -12.97 -4.97
N VAL A 31 5.65 -12.28 -3.85
CA VAL A 31 6.66 -12.08 -2.83
C VAL A 31 6.24 -12.80 -1.57
N ASN A 32 7.09 -13.69 -1.08
CA ASN A 32 6.85 -14.30 0.22
C ASN A 32 6.84 -13.24 1.31
N TRP A 33 6.08 -13.49 2.34
CA TRP A 33 5.91 -12.58 3.47
C TRP A 33 7.22 -12.06 4.04
N ARG A 34 8.19 -12.93 4.28
CA ARG A 34 9.52 -12.54 4.76
C ARG A 34 10.36 -11.76 3.75
N ASP A 35 10.12 -11.96 2.45
CA ASP A 35 10.82 -11.19 1.41
C ASP A 35 10.30 -9.77 1.28
N MET A 36 9.08 -9.47 1.81
CA MET A 36 8.59 -8.09 1.91
C MET A 36 9.49 -7.20 2.77
N GLU A 37 10.20 -7.75 3.75
CA GLU A 37 11.22 -7.02 4.50
C GLU A 37 12.29 -6.43 3.58
N LYS A 38 12.73 -7.19 2.57
CA LYS A 38 13.71 -6.72 1.58
C LYS A 38 13.14 -5.62 0.68
N VAL A 39 11.84 -5.70 0.37
CA VAL A 39 11.14 -4.67 -0.43
C VAL A 39 11.01 -3.38 0.37
N LEU A 40 10.59 -3.47 1.62
CA LEU A 40 10.44 -2.33 2.53
C LEU A 40 11.78 -1.75 2.94
N GLY A 41 12.82 -2.59 3.05
CA GLY A 41 14.16 -2.25 3.51
C GLY A 41 15.15 -1.78 2.42
N ASP A 42 14.75 -1.65 1.16
CA ASP A 42 15.65 -1.15 0.09
C ASP A 42 15.10 0.16 -0.50
N SER A 43 15.78 1.28 -0.23
CA SER A 43 15.41 2.61 -0.74
C SER A 43 15.49 2.74 -2.27
N ARG A 44 15.99 1.73 -2.97
CA ARG A 44 15.98 1.66 -4.44
C ARG A 44 14.76 0.95 -5.00
N ILE A 45 13.93 0.34 -4.15
CA ILE A 45 12.73 -0.36 -4.59
C ILE A 45 11.51 0.56 -4.47
N GLN A 46 10.86 0.81 -5.60
CA GLN A 46 9.49 1.30 -5.62
C GLN A 46 8.55 0.10 -5.75
N PHE A 47 7.47 0.08 -5.01
CA PHE A 47 6.49 -1.01 -5.03
C PHE A 47 5.06 -0.50 -4.93
N SER A 48 4.11 -1.35 -5.31
CA SER A 48 2.66 -1.07 -5.24
C SER A 48 1.89 -2.37 -5.12
N HIS A 49 0.69 -2.30 -4.56
CA HIS A 49 -0.30 -3.37 -4.61
C HIS A 49 -1.07 -3.38 -5.95
N LEU A 50 -0.97 -2.32 -6.74
CA LEU A 50 -1.57 -2.26 -8.07
C LEU A 50 -0.63 -2.85 -9.11
N GLU A 51 -1.19 -3.43 -10.14
CA GLU A 51 -0.49 -3.95 -11.30
C GLU A 51 -0.80 -3.10 -12.53
N TRP A 52 0.14 -3.00 -13.48
CA TRP A 52 -0.05 -2.25 -14.71
C TRP A 52 0.33 -3.07 -15.94
N ARG A 53 -0.56 -3.10 -16.94
CA ARG A 53 -0.31 -3.76 -18.23
C ARG A 53 1.00 -3.27 -18.83
N ASN A 54 1.80 -4.24 -19.33
CA ASN A 54 3.11 -3.97 -19.94
C ASN A 54 4.08 -3.17 -19.06
N GLY A 55 3.87 -3.18 -17.74
CA GLY A 55 4.70 -2.44 -16.80
C GLY A 55 4.64 -0.90 -16.96
N ALA A 56 3.61 -0.37 -17.60
CA ALA A 56 3.42 1.05 -17.81
C ALA A 56 2.44 1.63 -16.78
N LYS A 57 2.97 2.32 -15.78
CA LYS A 57 2.24 2.88 -14.64
C LYS A 57 1.39 4.09 -15.05
N THR A 58 0.18 3.82 -15.54
CA THR A 58 -0.84 4.82 -15.86
C THR A 58 -2.19 4.35 -15.34
N GLY A 59 -3.11 5.28 -15.08
CA GLY A 59 -4.45 4.94 -14.62
C GLY A 59 -5.25 4.09 -15.62
N ALA A 60 -4.96 4.21 -16.93
CA ALA A 60 -5.61 3.42 -17.97
C ALA A 60 -5.11 1.96 -18.05
N ASN A 61 -3.91 1.70 -17.53
CA ASN A 61 -3.27 0.38 -17.61
C ASN A 61 -3.43 -0.45 -16.33
N VAL A 62 -4.09 0.07 -15.30
CA VAL A 62 -4.21 -0.62 -14.02
C VAL A 62 -4.98 -1.93 -14.16
N ILE A 63 -4.49 -2.96 -13.48
CA ILE A 63 -5.09 -4.28 -13.37
C ILE A 63 -5.29 -4.58 -11.88
N VAL A 64 -6.46 -5.09 -11.53
CA VAL A 64 -6.81 -5.43 -10.14
C VAL A 64 -7.24 -6.89 -9.94
N ASP A 65 -7.13 -7.71 -10.99
CA ASP A 65 -7.61 -9.10 -10.97
C ASP A 65 -6.92 -9.99 -9.94
N ASN A 66 -5.64 -9.71 -9.66
CA ASN A 66 -4.79 -10.53 -8.81
C ASN A 66 -4.43 -9.87 -7.47
N ILE A 67 -5.15 -8.83 -7.07
CA ILE A 67 -4.85 -8.14 -5.80
C ILE A 67 -5.18 -9.04 -4.63
N ASN A 68 -4.16 -9.35 -3.84
CA ASN A 68 -4.27 -10.11 -2.60
C ASN A 68 -3.58 -9.43 -1.40
N CYS A 69 -3.14 -8.20 -1.59
CA CYS A 69 -2.72 -7.30 -0.52
C CYS A 69 -3.04 -5.85 -0.88
N ILE A 70 -3.13 -5.00 0.12
CA ILE A 70 -3.20 -3.55 -0.02
C ILE A 70 -2.03 -2.91 0.69
N CYS A 71 -1.54 -1.79 0.15
CA CYS A 71 -0.49 -0.97 0.76
C CYS A 71 -1.10 0.37 1.18
N LEU A 72 -0.94 0.73 2.43
CA LEU A 72 -1.45 1.95 3.04
C LEU A 72 -0.26 2.81 3.48
N ASP A 73 -0.39 4.12 3.42
CA ASP A 73 0.63 5.07 3.90
C ASP A 73 0.05 5.93 5.03
N SER A 74 0.78 6.04 6.13
CA SER A 74 0.40 6.91 7.25
C SER A 74 1.40 8.05 7.36
N ASP A 75 0.96 9.26 6.99
CA ASP A 75 1.78 10.49 7.01
C ASP A 75 1.27 11.53 8.03
N ASP A 76 0.03 11.42 8.51
CA ASP A 76 -0.70 12.46 9.23
C ASP A 76 -1.16 12.10 10.65
N GLY A 77 -0.23 11.61 11.49
CA GLY A 77 -0.42 11.66 12.95
C GLY A 77 -1.02 10.42 13.60
N PHE A 78 -1.37 9.37 12.87
CA PHE A 78 -1.61 8.07 13.49
C PHE A 78 -0.28 7.45 13.95
N THR A 79 -0.30 6.83 15.13
CA THR A 79 0.87 6.10 15.63
C THR A 79 0.84 4.65 15.18
N ILE A 80 2.03 4.03 15.11
CA ILE A 80 2.16 2.60 14.85
C ILE A 80 1.32 1.80 15.85
N HIS A 81 1.33 2.20 17.12
CA HIS A 81 0.53 1.53 18.16
C HIS A 81 -0.98 1.58 17.90
N GLN A 82 -1.50 2.73 17.46
CA GLN A 82 -2.92 2.86 17.11
C GLN A 82 -3.29 1.94 15.94
N VAL A 83 -2.46 1.90 14.92
CA VAL A 83 -2.68 1.04 13.75
C VAL A 83 -2.56 -0.44 14.12
N GLN A 84 -1.58 -0.84 14.94
CA GLN A 84 -1.49 -2.21 15.47
C GLN A 84 -2.76 -2.62 16.23
N LYS A 85 -3.33 -1.71 17.01
CA LYS A 85 -4.59 -1.97 17.73
C LYS A 85 -5.76 -2.17 16.76
N MET A 86 -5.85 -1.39 15.68
CA MET A 86 -6.86 -1.53 14.64
C MET A 86 -6.74 -2.89 13.94
N PHE A 87 -5.53 -3.28 13.60
CA PHE A 87 -5.24 -4.53 12.86
C PHE A 87 -4.98 -5.75 13.75
N ARG A 88 -5.20 -5.71 15.05
CA ARG A 88 -4.84 -6.79 16.00
C ARG A 88 -5.30 -8.19 15.62
N LYS A 89 -6.39 -8.31 14.84
CA LYS A 89 -6.97 -9.59 14.39
C LYS A 89 -6.54 -9.98 12.97
N PHE A 90 -5.78 -9.15 12.30
CA PHE A 90 -5.41 -9.33 10.90
C PHE A 90 -3.91 -9.52 10.75
N ASN A 91 -3.52 -10.16 9.67
CA ASN A 91 -2.14 -10.20 9.24
C ASN A 91 -1.72 -8.82 8.71
N TYR A 92 -0.53 -8.36 9.05
CA TYR A 92 0.04 -7.12 8.51
C TYR A 92 1.55 -7.08 8.60
N ILE A 93 2.16 -6.26 7.76
CA ILE A 93 3.55 -5.81 7.88
C ILE A 93 3.53 -4.29 7.96
N ILE A 94 4.22 -3.72 8.94
CA ILE A 94 4.48 -2.29 9.02
C ILE A 94 5.96 -2.06 8.72
N GLY A 95 6.26 -1.08 7.86
CA GLY A 95 7.62 -0.61 7.61
C GLY A 95 7.70 0.90 7.73
N THR A 96 8.61 1.42 8.57
CA THR A 96 8.76 2.86 8.73
C THR A 96 9.27 3.50 7.44
N SER A 97 8.74 4.68 7.12
CA SER A 97 9.13 5.43 5.93
C SER A 97 10.43 6.20 6.16
N LYS A 98 11.03 6.73 5.10
CA LYS A 98 12.27 7.53 5.16
C LYS A 98 12.13 8.80 5.99
N SER A 99 10.92 9.35 6.08
CA SER A 99 10.59 10.55 6.87
C SER A 99 10.05 10.25 8.27
N HIS A 100 10.08 8.97 8.71
CA HIS A 100 9.66 8.57 10.06
C HIS A 100 10.43 9.33 11.14
N MET A 101 9.70 9.91 12.09
CA MET A 101 10.24 10.74 13.19
C MET A 101 11.15 11.89 12.76
N LYS A 102 11.05 12.34 11.50
CA LYS A 102 11.73 13.55 11.00
C LYS A 102 10.74 14.69 10.89
N GLU A 103 11.25 15.90 11.08
CA GLU A 103 10.45 17.10 10.84
C GLU A 103 10.07 17.22 9.35
N LYS A 104 8.77 17.39 9.09
CA LYS A 104 8.21 17.66 7.78
C LYS A 104 7.06 18.65 7.95
N LYS A 105 7.12 19.78 7.29
CA LYS A 105 6.11 20.86 7.41
C LYS A 105 5.87 21.30 8.87
N GLY A 106 6.94 21.42 9.65
CA GLY A 106 6.87 21.87 11.05
C GLY A 106 6.34 20.80 12.05
N LYS A 107 6.18 19.55 11.64
CA LYS A 107 5.64 18.48 12.47
C LYS A 107 6.53 17.24 12.44
N ILE A 108 6.70 16.62 13.60
CA ILE A 108 7.39 15.33 13.77
C ILE A 108 6.32 14.28 14.06
N HIS A 109 6.19 13.29 13.18
CA HIS A 109 5.23 12.21 13.30
C HIS A 109 5.87 10.85 13.02
N GLU A 110 5.25 9.81 13.55
CA GLU A 110 5.44 8.47 13.03
C GLU A 110 4.90 8.41 11.59
N ARG A 111 5.76 8.02 10.63
CA ARG A 111 5.38 7.84 9.24
C ARG A 111 5.78 6.45 8.80
N PHE A 112 4.82 5.70 8.31
CA PHE A 112 5.01 4.28 8.03
C PHE A 112 4.02 3.79 6.98
N ARG A 113 4.32 2.62 6.44
CA ARG A 113 3.46 1.90 5.51
C ARG A 113 2.94 0.64 6.15
N VAL A 114 1.72 0.29 5.81
CA VAL A 114 1.10 -0.95 6.27
C VAL A 114 0.74 -1.78 5.04
N ILE A 115 1.20 -3.02 5.01
CA ILE A 115 0.81 -3.99 4.00
C ILE A 115 -0.10 -5.00 4.66
N VAL A 116 -1.30 -5.15 4.13
CA VAL A 116 -2.34 -6.01 4.67
C VAL A 116 -2.75 -7.02 3.62
N PRO A 117 -2.62 -8.33 3.87
CA PRO A 117 -3.21 -9.35 3.02
C PRO A 117 -4.73 -9.24 2.99
N VAL A 118 -5.31 -9.33 1.81
CA VAL A 118 -6.75 -9.18 1.61
C VAL A 118 -7.34 -10.33 0.78
N ILE A 119 -8.63 -10.57 0.99
CA ILE A 119 -9.46 -11.47 0.19
C ILE A 119 -10.74 -10.76 -0.25
N ASN A 120 -11.39 -11.29 -1.27
CA ASN A 120 -12.66 -10.79 -1.79
C ASN A 120 -12.61 -9.30 -2.21
N THR A 121 -11.51 -8.91 -2.85
CA THR A 121 -11.36 -7.56 -3.40
C THR A 121 -12.22 -7.38 -4.65
N SER A 122 -12.72 -6.16 -4.88
CA SER A 122 -13.37 -5.82 -6.14
C SER A 122 -12.40 -5.90 -7.32
N LYS A 123 -12.92 -6.31 -8.48
CA LYS A 123 -12.22 -6.25 -9.76
C LYS A 123 -12.39 -4.89 -10.47
N ASP A 124 -13.14 -3.98 -9.88
CA ASP A 124 -13.20 -2.57 -10.30
C ASP A 124 -12.25 -1.74 -9.42
N VAL A 125 -11.29 -1.08 -10.06
CA VAL A 125 -10.29 -0.28 -9.36
C VAL A 125 -10.89 0.89 -8.61
N ASN A 126 -11.98 1.50 -9.08
CA ASN A 126 -12.61 2.62 -8.38
C ASN A 126 -13.29 2.13 -7.10
N ILE A 127 -13.96 0.97 -7.15
CA ILE A 127 -14.55 0.33 -5.97
C ILE A 127 -13.46 -0.07 -4.98
N LEU A 128 -12.33 -0.63 -5.44
CA LEU A 128 -11.21 -0.97 -4.58
C LEU A 128 -10.65 0.26 -3.85
N LEU A 129 -10.36 1.34 -4.58
CA LEU A 129 -9.82 2.58 -4.00
C LEU A 129 -10.81 3.22 -3.02
N ARG A 130 -12.10 3.27 -3.37
CA ARG A 130 -13.15 3.76 -2.47
C ARG A 130 -13.30 2.90 -1.21
N SER A 131 -13.14 1.58 -1.35
CA SER A 131 -13.14 0.65 -0.20
C SER A 131 -11.98 0.93 0.75
N ILE A 132 -10.80 1.21 0.22
CA ILE A 132 -9.62 1.59 1.01
C ILE A 132 -9.88 2.91 1.76
N GLU A 133 -10.39 3.94 1.07
CA GLU A 133 -10.76 5.24 1.66
C GLU A 133 -11.75 5.07 2.83
N LEU A 134 -12.81 4.29 2.64
CA LEU A 134 -13.83 4.07 3.66
C LEU A 134 -13.33 3.30 4.88
N MET A 135 -12.39 2.38 4.68
CA MET A 135 -11.95 1.47 5.72
C MET A 135 -10.77 2.01 6.56
N PHE A 136 -9.93 2.86 5.95
CA PHE A 136 -8.66 3.29 6.54
C PHE A 136 -8.51 4.81 6.60
N PRO A 137 -9.13 5.47 7.58
CA PRO A 137 -9.10 6.93 7.70
C PRO A 137 -7.70 7.51 7.95
N PHE A 138 -6.72 6.66 8.32
CA PHE A 138 -5.33 7.07 8.49
C PHE A 138 -4.52 7.04 7.19
N ASN A 139 -5.07 6.44 6.11
CA ASN A 139 -4.36 6.35 4.84
C ASN A 139 -4.23 7.72 4.19
N ASP A 140 -3.03 8.03 3.69
CA ASP A 140 -2.83 9.28 2.94
C ASP A 140 -3.61 9.23 1.62
N ARG A 141 -4.54 10.16 1.45
CA ARG A 141 -5.39 10.27 0.25
C ARG A 141 -4.60 10.38 -1.05
N GLN A 142 -3.37 10.87 -1.02
CA GLN A 142 -2.49 10.91 -2.19
C GLN A 142 -2.13 9.50 -2.69
N THR A 143 -2.26 8.49 -1.84
CA THR A 143 -2.03 7.09 -2.21
C THR A 143 -3.29 6.35 -2.69
N GLU A 144 -4.46 6.99 -2.63
CA GLU A 144 -5.73 6.46 -3.13
C GLU A 144 -5.91 6.75 -4.63
N THR A 145 -4.91 6.43 -5.42
CA THR A 145 -4.88 6.69 -6.86
C THR A 145 -4.51 5.45 -7.66
N LYS A 146 -4.96 5.39 -8.92
CA LYS A 146 -4.63 4.32 -9.86
C LYS A 146 -3.14 4.19 -10.19
N THR A 147 -2.32 5.10 -9.69
CA THR A 147 -0.87 5.15 -9.90
C THR A 147 -0.08 5.23 -8.60
N ALA A 148 -0.70 4.84 -7.48
CA ALA A 148 -0.04 4.83 -6.18
C ALA A 148 1.17 3.91 -6.16
N ALA A 149 2.30 4.42 -5.69
CA ALA A 149 3.51 3.65 -5.49
C ALA A 149 4.27 4.14 -4.27
N PHE A 150 4.93 3.23 -3.60
CA PHE A 150 5.63 3.43 -2.35
C PHE A 150 7.13 3.18 -2.54
N LEU A 151 7.95 3.81 -1.72
CA LEU A 151 9.40 3.65 -1.75
C LEU A 151 9.88 2.91 -0.50
N GLY A 152 10.75 1.93 -0.65
CA GLY A 152 11.43 1.29 0.49
C GLY A 152 12.35 2.26 1.24
N ASN A 153 12.85 1.84 2.39
CA ASN A 153 13.71 2.64 3.26
C ASN A 153 14.80 1.75 3.88
N ASN A 154 16.07 2.02 3.60
CA ASN A 154 17.20 1.22 4.11
C ASN A 154 17.27 1.12 5.65
N ASN A 155 16.67 2.07 6.35
CA ASN A 155 16.61 2.11 7.80
C ASN A 155 15.19 1.81 8.32
N ALA A 156 14.38 1.08 7.56
CA ALA A 156 13.02 0.75 7.99
C ALA A 156 13.05 -0.14 9.23
N ILE A 157 12.26 0.26 10.23
CA ILE A 157 11.86 -0.64 11.31
C ILE A 157 10.69 -1.46 10.78
N ILE A 158 10.82 -2.78 10.81
CA ILE A 158 9.80 -3.71 10.29
C ILE A 158 9.10 -4.39 11.45
N ILE A 159 7.78 -4.37 11.43
CA ILE A 159 6.91 -4.98 12.45
C ILE A 159 5.92 -5.89 11.75
N TYR A 160 5.73 -7.10 12.29
CA TYR A 160 4.84 -8.11 11.74
C TYR A 160 3.73 -8.49 12.71
N ASN A 161 2.58 -8.83 12.15
CA ASN A 161 1.61 -9.72 12.78
C ASN A 161 1.26 -10.84 11.79
N GLU A 162 1.70 -12.06 12.09
CA GLU A 162 1.50 -13.25 11.26
C GLU A 162 0.46 -14.21 11.86
N THR A 163 -0.12 -13.88 13.00
CA THR A 163 -1.04 -14.73 13.75
C THR A 163 -2.51 -14.37 13.53
N GLY A 164 -2.75 -13.35 12.72
CA GLY A 164 -4.08 -12.90 12.36
C GLY A 164 -4.69 -13.66 11.17
N ARG A 165 -5.73 -13.10 10.62
CA ARG A 165 -6.38 -13.53 9.37
C ARG A 165 -6.19 -12.50 8.28
N ASP A 166 -6.38 -12.90 7.03
CA ASP A 166 -6.45 -11.97 5.91
C ASP A 166 -7.71 -11.13 6.03
N LEU A 167 -7.64 -9.87 5.61
CA LEU A 167 -8.75 -8.93 5.70
C LEU A 167 -9.76 -9.20 4.57
N ASP A 168 -11.02 -9.41 4.94
CA ASP A 168 -12.10 -9.58 3.97
C ASP A 168 -12.67 -8.22 3.54
N MET A 169 -12.56 -7.92 2.25
CA MET A 169 -13.00 -6.67 1.64
C MET A 169 -14.42 -6.71 1.09
N PHE A 170 -15.13 -7.84 1.16
CA PHE A 170 -16.43 -8.02 0.50
C PHE A 170 -17.44 -6.95 0.87
N LYS A 171 -17.76 -6.82 2.16
CA LYS A 171 -18.79 -5.88 2.65
C LYS A 171 -18.48 -4.41 2.34
N VAL A 172 -17.22 -4.01 2.49
CA VAL A 172 -16.82 -2.63 2.20
C VAL A 172 -16.85 -2.35 0.69
N SER A 173 -16.56 -3.36 -0.14
CA SER A 173 -16.66 -3.23 -1.60
C SER A 173 -18.11 -3.07 -2.05
N GLU A 174 -19.06 -3.76 -1.41
CA GLU A 174 -20.50 -3.54 -1.68
C GLU A 174 -20.92 -2.12 -1.30
N LEU A 175 -20.51 -1.63 -0.12
CA LEU A 175 -20.81 -0.26 0.31
C LEU A 175 -20.18 0.78 -0.63
N ALA A 176 -18.95 0.61 -1.03
CA ALA A 176 -18.26 1.48 -1.96
C ALA A 176 -18.96 1.53 -3.32
N SER A 177 -19.40 0.39 -3.83
CA SER A 177 -20.17 0.30 -5.07
C SER A 177 -21.46 1.11 -5.00
N GLN A 178 -22.24 0.94 -3.92
CA GLN A 178 -23.50 1.69 -3.71
C GLN A 178 -23.25 3.20 -3.65
N GLN A 179 -22.22 3.66 -2.95
CA GLN A 179 -21.88 5.09 -2.89
C GLN A 179 -21.50 5.66 -4.26
N ILE A 180 -20.67 4.94 -5.02
CA ILE A 180 -20.30 5.37 -6.38
C ILE A 180 -21.52 5.47 -7.30
N GLU A 181 -22.50 4.58 -7.16
CA GLU A 181 -23.74 4.63 -7.93
C GLU A 181 -24.60 5.83 -7.54
N GLN A 182 -24.71 6.14 -6.24
CA GLN A 182 -25.45 7.31 -5.75
C GLN A 182 -24.81 8.63 -6.19
N GLU A 183 -23.49 8.71 -6.25
CA GLU A 183 -22.76 9.92 -6.70
C GLU A 183 -22.94 10.22 -8.21
N LYS A 184 -23.44 9.26 -9.00
CA LYS A 184 -23.72 9.43 -10.44
C LYS A 184 -25.12 9.95 -10.76
N LEU A 185 -26.01 9.96 -9.77
CA LEU A 185 -27.40 10.43 -9.89
C LEU A 185 -27.51 11.91 -9.56
#